data_b885e5b9eddd8c9f95485849290d946d
#
_entry.id   b885e5b9eddd8c9f95485849290d946d
#
_cell.length_a   1.000
_cell.length_b   1.000
_cell.length_c   1.000
_cell.angle_alpha   90.00
_cell.angle_beta   90.00
_cell.angle_gamma   90.00
#
_symmetry.space_group_name_H-M   'P 1'
#
loop_
_entity.id
_entity.type
_entity.pdbx_description
1 polymer ?
#
loop_
_entity_poly.entity_id
_entity_poly.type
_entity_poly.pdbx_seq_one_letter_code
_entity_poly.pdbx_strand_id
1 'polypeptide(L)'
;MEFVVKLKTLLKNAISLLLTLIIVSSILDFIRKPNIPPEINATALYDLQGNAFFLPQLDQAKPTIIYFWGSWCGYCRYTSPAINSLSEEGYPVVSIALRSGTNKDVEDYLQTHHYQFTTVNDPQGKIAEQWQVNVTPTIIILNKGKMDLAT
;
A
#
# COMPACT_ATOMS: atom_id res chain seq x y z
N MET A 1 36.46 -19.56 -34.72
CA MET A 1 36.88 -19.47 -33.28
C MET A 1 36.50 -18.13 -32.65
N GLU A 2 36.71 -16.98 -33.30
CA GLU A 2 36.35 -15.64 -32.80
C GLU A 2 34.85 -15.46 -32.48
N PHE A 3 33.95 -15.98 -33.32
CA PHE A 3 32.51 -15.84 -33.11
C PHE A 3 32.02 -16.50 -31.80
N VAL A 4 32.56 -17.68 -31.47
CA VAL A 4 32.19 -18.40 -30.23
C VAL A 4 32.69 -17.66 -28.98
N VAL A 5 33.87 -17.02 -29.06
CA VAL A 5 34.46 -16.24 -27.97
C VAL A 5 33.60 -14.96 -27.75
N LYS A 6 33.25 -14.24 -28.81
CA LYS A 6 32.38 -13.05 -28.74
C LYS A 6 30.99 -13.40 -28.18
N LEU A 7 30.41 -14.52 -28.58
CA LEU A 7 29.11 -14.96 -28.08
C LEU A 7 29.18 -15.30 -26.58
N LYS A 8 30.23 -16.00 -26.12
CA LYS A 8 30.42 -16.30 -24.68
C LYS A 8 30.59 -15.02 -23.86
N THR A 9 31.31 -14.03 -24.38
CA THR A 9 31.50 -12.75 -23.68
C THR A 9 30.19 -11.96 -23.61
N LEU A 10 29.41 -11.91 -24.69
CA LEU A 10 28.09 -11.29 -24.69
C LEU A 10 27.14 -11.96 -23.69
N LEU A 11 27.13 -13.30 -23.68
CA LEU A 11 26.29 -14.07 -22.75
C LEU A 11 26.69 -13.81 -21.28
N LYS A 12 27.99 -13.80 -20.98
CA LYS A 12 28.51 -13.49 -19.65
C LYS A 12 28.11 -12.09 -19.20
N ASN A 13 28.22 -11.09 -20.09
CA ASN A 13 27.85 -9.71 -19.77
C ASN A 13 26.33 -9.57 -19.58
N ALA A 14 25.51 -10.26 -20.39
CA ALA A 14 24.07 -10.27 -20.23
C ALA A 14 23.65 -10.91 -18.89
N ILE A 15 24.26 -12.03 -18.51
CA ILE A 15 24.00 -12.68 -17.21
C ILE A 15 24.41 -11.76 -16.04
N SER A 16 25.60 -11.13 -16.16
CA SER A 16 26.07 -10.18 -15.13
C SER A 16 25.11 -8.99 -14.97
N LEU A 17 24.61 -8.43 -16.07
CA LEU A 17 23.62 -7.34 -16.05
C LEU A 17 22.32 -7.79 -15.39
N LEU A 18 21.84 -8.98 -15.76
CA LEU A 18 20.60 -9.55 -15.16
C LEU A 18 20.73 -9.74 -13.65
N LEU A 19 21.86 -10.30 -13.21
CA LEU A 19 22.14 -10.48 -11.77
C LEU A 19 22.21 -9.15 -11.03
N THR A 20 22.85 -8.14 -11.61
CA THR A 20 22.91 -6.79 -11.01
C THR A 20 21.51 -6.18 -10.89
N LEU A 21 20.67 -6.32 -11.92
CA LEU A 21 19.30 -5.82 -11.88
C LEU A 21 18.47 -6.53 -10.79
N ILE A 22 18.61 -7.84 -10.65
CA ILE A 22 17.93 -8.62 -9.61
C ILE A 22 18.37 -8.17 -8.21
N ILE A 23 19.67 -8.00 -8.01
CA ILE A 23 20.22 -7.54 -6.70
C ILE A 23 19.71 -6.13 -6.38
N VAL A 24 19.78 -5.20 -7.32
CA VAL A 24 19.28 -3.84 -7.13
C VAL A 24 17.79 -3.82 -6.85
N SER A 25 16.99 -4.59 -7.60
CA SER A 25 15.55 -4.72 -7.35
C SER A 25 15.28 -5.25 -5.94
N SER A 26 15.97 -6.31 -5.53
CA SER A 26 15.80 -6.90 -4.20
C SER A 26 16.18 -5.94 -3.06
N ILE A 27 17.22 -5.13 -3.25
CA ILE A 27 17.61 -4.10 -2.29
C ILE A 27 16.55 -3.00 -2.22
N LEU A 28 16.04 -2.54 -3.36
CA LEU A 28 14.99 -1.53 -3.41
C LEU A 28 13.70 -2.03 -2.76
N ASP A 29 13.32 -3.28 -3.01
CA ASP A 29 12.15 -3.90 -2.37
C ASP A 29 12.32 -4.01 -0.86
N PHE A 30 13.53 -4.36 -0.39
CA PHE A 30 13.83 -4.40 1.04
C PHE A 30 13.73 -3.03 1.72
N ILE A 31 14.24 -1.97 1.05
CA ILE A 31 14.21 -0.59 1.58
C ILE A 31 12.79 -0.01 1.56
N ARG A 32 11.94 -0.44 0.62
CA ARG A 32 10.58 0.07 0.45
C ARG A 32 9.54 -0.64 1.30
N LYS A 33 9.89 -1.72 2.00
CA LYS A 33 8.94 -2.43 2.86
C LYS A 33 8.38 -1.49 3.92
N PRO A 34 7.05 -1.27 3.96
CA PRO A 34 6.44 -0.51 5.03
C PRO A 34 6.68 -1.23 6.37
N ASN A 35 6.86 -0.45 7.42
CA ASN A 35 7.00 -0.96 8.77
C ASN A 35 5.77 -0.57 9.58
N ILE A 36 5.02 -1.55 10.08
CA ILE A 36 3.88 -1.27 10.94
C ILE A 36 4.40 -1.08 12.37
N PRO A 37 4.23 0.11 12.94
CA PRO A 37 4.59 0.32 14.34
C PRO A 37 3.80 -0.63 15.24
N PRO A 38 4.43 -1.32 16.21
CA PRO A 38 3.71 -2.23 17.12
C PRO A 38 2.62 -1.52 17.92
N GLU A 39 2.73 -0.21 18.07
CA GLU A 39 1.78 0.65 18.80
C GLU A 39 0.47 0.89 18.04
N ILE A 40 0.41 0.59 16.73
CA ILE A 40 -0.78 0.83 15.91
C ILE A 40 -1.98 0.03 16.40
N ASN A 41 -1.75 -1.11 17.04
CA ASN A 41 -2.79 -1.94 17.63
C ASN A 41 -3.46 -1.25 18.84
N ALA A 42 -2.78 -0.29 19.47
CA ALA A 42 -3.27 0.49 20.59
C ALA A 42 -3.70 1.92 20.19
N THR A 43 -3.46 2.33 18.94
CA THR A 43 -3.76 3.68 18.47
C THR A 43 -5.14 3.71 17.83
N ALA A 44 -6.00 4.62 18.30
CA ALA A 44 -7.29 4.87 17.67
C ALA A 44 -7.08 5.60 16.35
N LEU A 45 -7.68 5.06 15.29
CA LEU A 45 -7.84 5.75 14.01
C LEU A 45 -9.23 6.40 13.98
N TYR A 46 -9.37 7.46 13.20
CA TYR A 46 -10.62 8.20 13.06
C TYR A 46 -11.03 8.20 11.59
N ASP A 47 -12.27 7.80 11.33
CA ASP A 47 -12.85 7.91 9.99
C ASP A 47 -13.14 9.36 9.58
N LEU A 48 -13.65 9.58 8.39
CA LEU A 48 -13.98 10.93 7.88
C LEU A 48 -15.07 11.63 8.70
N GLN A 49 -15.93 10.86 9.39
CA GLN A 49 -17.00 11.32 10.27
C GLN A 49 -16.54 11.56 11.71
N GLY A 50 -15.29 11.21 12.03
CA GLY A 50 -14.71 11.35 13.37
C GLY A 50 -14.99 10.20 14.31
N ASN A 51 -15.52 9.07 13.82
CA ASN A 51 -15.69 7.87 14.64
C ASN A 51 -14.35 7.18 14.87
N ALA A 52 -14.05 6.91 16.13
CA ALA A 52 -12.84 6.18 16.50
C ALA A 52 -13.00 4.67 16.30
N PHE A 53 -11.97 4.02 15.77
CA PHE A 53 -11.89 2.57 15.67
C PHE A 53 -10.44 2.08 15.85
N PHE A 54 -10.28 0.79 16.13
CA PHE A 54 -8.99 0.15 16.31
C PHE A 54 -8.82 -0.99 15.30
N LEU A 55 -7.67 -1.10 14.68
CA LEU A 55 -7.39 -2.14 13.67
C LEU A 55 -7.60 -3.58 14.17
N PRO A 56 -7.18 -3.96 15.40
CA PRO A 56 -7.39 -5.31 15.91
C PRO A 56 -8.86 -5.72 16.03
N GLN A 57 -9.77 -4.77 16.12
CA GLN A 57 -11.21 -5.04 16.19
C GLN A 57 -11.78 -5.50 14.84
N LEU A 58 -11.12 -5.14 13.74
CA LEU A 58 -11.53 -5.47 12.39
C LEU A 58 -11.02 -6.84 11.92
N ASP A 59 -9.90 -7.30 12.48
CA ASP A 59 -9.16 -8.51 12.06
C ASP A 59 -9.60 -9.78 12.80
N GLN A 60 -10.93 -9.97 12.99
CA GLN A 60 -11.42 -11.12 13.75
C GLN A 60 -11.78 -12.34 12.88
N ALA A 61 -12.32 -12.12 11.71
CA ALA A 61 -12.83 -13.19 10.84
C ALA A 61 -12.11 -13.29 9.49
N LYS A 62 -11.65 -12.14 8.96
CA LYS A 62 -10.96 -12.04 7.67
C LYS A 62 -9.76 -11.11 7.84
N PRO A 63 -8.69 -11.29 7.03
CA PRO A 63 -7.57 -10.35 7.01
C PRO A 63 -8.03 -8.93 6.75
N THR A 64 -7.46 -7.95 7.45
CA THR A 64 -7.74 -6.52 7.24
C THR A 64 -6.81 -5.99 6.15
N ILE A 65 -7.39 -5.28 5.20
CA ILE A 65 -6.67 -4.64 4.11
C ILE A 65 -6.49 -3.17 4.46
N ILE A 66 -5.23 -2.72 4.54
CA ILE A 66 -4.87 -1.32 4.70
C ILE A 66 -4.40 -0.81 3.34
N TYR A 67 -5.03 0.25 2.85
CA TYR A 67 -4.80 0.79 1.52
C TYR A 67 -4.38 2.26 1.57
N PHE A 68 -3.12 2.56 1.29
CA PHE A 68 -2.63 3.92 1.15
C PHE A 68 -2.80 4.41 -0.28
N TRP A 69 -3.48 5.54 -0.45
CA TRP A 69 -3.81 6.12 -1.74
C TRP A 69 -3.85 7.65 -1.69
N GLY A 70 -4.03 8.29 -2.83
CA GLY A 70 -4.24 9.73 -2.90
C GLY A 70 -5.14 10.08 -4.06
N SER A 71 -5.95 11.14 -3.92
CA SER A 71 -6.82 11.65 -5.00
C SER A 71 -6.02 12.12 -6.22
N TRP A 72 -4.77 12.50 -6.02
CA TRP A 72 -3.78 12.91 -7.03
C TRP A 72 -3.03 11.73 -7.67
N CYS A 73 -3.17 10.52 -7.14
CA CYS A 73 -2.39 9.34 -7.56
C CYS A 73 -3.01 8.68 -8.80
N GLY A 74 -2.36 8.80 -9.95
CA GLY A 74 -2.84 8.24 -11.21
C GLY A 74 -2.98 6.70 -11.19
N TYR A 75 -2.05 5.97 -10.57
CA TYR A 75 -2.12 4.52 -10.44
C TYR A 75 -3.24 4.06 -9.50
N CYS A 76 -3.59 4.86 -8.50
CA CYS A 76 -4.67 4.54 -7.57
C CYS A 76 -6.03 4.43 -8.26
N ARG A 77 -6.26 5.10 -9.40
CA ARG A 77 -7.49 4.96 -10.21
C ARG A 77 -7.74 3.53 -10.67
N TYR A 78 -6.67 2.77 -10.91
CA TYR A 78 -6.77 1.38 -11.36
C TYR A 78 -6.86 0.40 -10.19
N THR A 79 -6.28 0.76 -9.04
CA THR A 79 -6.25 -0.10 -7.85
C THR A 79 -7.51 0.04 -7.00
N SER A 80 -8.00 1.28 -6.82
CA SER A 80 -9.15 1.56 -5.94
C SER A 80 -10.42 0.78 -6.27
N PRO A 81 -10.81 0.55 -7.55
CA PRO A 81 -11.97 -0.28 -7.84
C PRO A 81 -11.86 -1.72 -7.32
N ALA A 82 -10.66 -2.34 -7.44
CA ALA A 82 -10.42 -3.69 -6.92
C ALA A 82 -10.48 -3.72 -5.38
N ILE A 83 -9.93 -2.71 -4.72
CA ILE A 83 -10.02 -2.57 -3.26
C ILE A 83 -11.48 -2.37 -2.82
N ASN A 84 -12.26 -1.59 -3.57
CA ASN A 84 -13.68 -1.41 -3.28
C ASN A 84 -14.46 -2.72 -3.41
N SER A 85 -14.22 -3.51 -4.46
CA SER A 85 -14.83 -4.84 -4.61
C SER A 85 -14.53 -5.75 -3.42
N LEU A 86 -13.31 -5.76 -2.90
CA LEU A 86 -12.97 -6.51 -1.70
C LEU A 86 -13.75 -6.04 -0.47
N SER A 87 -13.97 -4.72 -0.34
CA SER A 87 -14.83 -4.16 0.72
C SER A 87 -16.27 -4.64 0.58
N GLU A 88 -16.81 -4.65 -0.63
CA GLU A 88 -18.17 -5.14 -0.94
C GLU A 88 -18.31 -6.65 -0.67
N GLU A 89 -17.25 -7.42 -0.86
CA GLU A 89 -17.17 -8.85 -0.51
C GLU A 89 -17.03 -9.11 1.01
N GLY A 90 -17.03 -8.04 1.82
CA GLY A 90 -17.01 -8.10 3.27
C GLY A 90 -15.61 -8.33 3.86
N TYR A 91 -14.55 -7.98 3.14
CA TYR A 91 -13.23 -7.84 3.76
C TYR A 91 -13.17 -6.50 4.52
N PRO A 92 -12.61 -6.47 5.74
CA PRO A 92 -12.35 -5.21 6.41
C PRO A 92 -11.31 -4.41 5.62
N VAL A 93 -11.72 -3.28 5.04
CA VAL A 93 -10.83 -2.37 4.32
C VAL A 93 -10.75 -1.06 5.07
N VAL A 94 -9.53 -0.65 5.41
CA VAL A 94 -9.23 0.67 5.93
C VAL A 94 -8.32 1.39 4.94
N SER A 95 -8.81 2.43 4.33
CA SER A 95 -8.01 3.24 3.42
C SER A 95 -7.45 4.47 4.13
N ILE A 96 -6.24 4.85 3.76
CA ILE A 96 -5.55 6.04 4.24
C ILE A 96 -5.37 7.00 3.07
N ALA A 97 -6.13 8.09 3.08
CA ALA A 97 -6.09 9.12 2.04
C ALA A 97 -4.91 10.08 2.30
N LEU A 98 -3.80 9.85 1.63
CA LEU A 98 -2.56 10.59 1.80
C LEU A 98 -2.61 11.93 1.05
N ARG A 99 -2.49 13.05 1.78
CA ARG A 99 -2.41 14.41 1.22
C ARG A 99 -3.47 14.69 0.16
N SER A 100 -4.70 14.26 0.43
CA SER A 100 -5.84 14.36 -0.50
C SER A 100 -6.79 15.50 -0.19
N GLY A 101 -6.36 16.47 0.62
CA GLY A 101 -7.14 17.64 1.01
C GLY A 101 -7.84 17.49 2.37
N THR A 102 -8.95 18.17 2.54
CA THR A 102 -9.79 18.10 3.73
C THR A 102 -10.62 16.82 3.78
N ASN A 103 -11.25 16.51 4.92
CA ASN A 103 -12.19 15.38 5.00
C ASN A 103 -13.29 15.48 3.94
N LYS A 104 -13.78 16.69 3.70
CA LYS A 104 -14.80 16.92 2.68
C LYS A 104 -14.29 16.63 1.26
N ASP A 105 -13.06 17.04 0.92
CA ASP A 105 -12.49 16.78 -0.40
C ASP A 105 -12.34 15.25 -0.63
N VAL A 106 -11.93 14.53 0.40
CA VAL A 106 -11.82 13.07 0.37
C VAL A 106 -13.20 12.41 0.23
N GLU A 107 -14.19 12.88 0.99
CA GLU A 107 -15.56 12.37 0.94
C GLU A 107 -16.18 12.58 -0.44
N ASP A 108 -16.06 13.79 -1.01
CA ASP A 108 -16.53 14.12 -2.35
C ASP A 108 -15.88 13.24 -3.43
N TYR A 109 -14.58 12.95 -3.26
CA TYR A 109 -13.86 12.00 -4.15
C TYR A 109 -14.43 10.58 -4.06
N LEU A 110 -14.62 10.06 -2.84
CA LEU A 110 -15.17 8.72 -2.63
C LEU A 110 -16.59 8.59 -3.20
N GLN A 111 -17.44 9.59 -2.97
CA GLN A 111 -18.79 9.63 -3.51
C GLN A 111 -18.80 9.65 -5.05
N THR A 112 -17.97 10.49 -5.65
CA THR A 112 -17.86 10.60 -7.12
C THR A 112 -17.46 9.29 -7.77
N HIS A 113 -16.63 8.47 -7.09
CA HIS A 113 -16.13 7.20 -7.60
C HIS A 113 -16.91 5.98 -7.07
N HIS A 114 -17.95 6.21 -6.25
CA HIS A 114 -18.77 5.17 -5.61
C HIS A 114 -17.97 4.21 -4.73
N TYR A 115 -16.93 4.68 -4.03
CA TYR A 115 -16.13 3.88 -3.11
C TYR A 115 -16.76 3.89 -1.71
N GLN A 116 -16.85 2.69 -1.09
CA GLN A 116 -17.54 2.47 0.19
C GLN A 116 -16.62 2.01 1.33
N PHE A 117 -15.33 1.88 1.08
CA PHE A 117 -14.41 1.47 2.12
C PHE A 117 -14.20 2.58 3.18
N THR A 118 -14.00 2.14 4.45
CA THR A 118 -13.69 3.06 5.55
C THR A 118 -12.40 3.83 5.24
N THR A 119 -12.45 5.16 5.39
CA THR A 119 -11.32 6.03 5.03
C THR A 119 -10.89 6.90 6.21
N VAL A 120 -9.59 6.91 6.46
CA VAL A 120 -8.89 7.84 7.35
C VAL A 120 -8.19 8.88 6.50
N ASN A 121 -8.37 10.15 6.80
CA ASN A 121 -7.65 11.22 6.12
C ASN A 121 -6.28 11.48 6.78
N ASP A 122 -5.23 11.50 5.97
CA ASP A 122 -3.86 11.82 6.38
C ASP A 122 -3.34 13.05 5.58
N PRO A 123 -3.91 14.25 5.83
CA PRO A 123 -3.63 15.44 5.02
C PRO A 123 -2.18 15.92 5.14
N GLN A 124 -1.49 15.57 6.23
CA GLN A 124 -0.10 15.94 6.47
C GLN A 124 0.89 14.80 6.17
N GLY A 125 0.40 13.58 5.93
CA GLY A 125 1.23 12.41 5.69
C GLY A 125 1.87 11.82 6.95
N LYS A 126 1.34 12.11 8.14
CA LYS A 126 1.89 11.64 9.42
C LYS A 126 1.72 10.14 9.61
N ILE A 127 0.56 9.61 9.23
CA ILE A 127 0.29 8.16 9.30
C ILE A 127 1.21 7.44 8.33
N ALA A 128 1.31 7.92 7.09
CA ALA A 128 2.20 7.35 6.09
C ALA A 128 3.67 7.37 6.54
N GLU A 129 4.13 8.46 7.16
CA GLU A 129 5.48 8.58 7.70
C GLU A 129 5.74 7.57 8.83
N GLN A 130 4.82 7.46 9.80
CA GLN A 130 4.92 6.49 10.90
C GLN A 130 4.97 5.04 10.41
N TRP A 131 4.27 4.73 9.32
CA TRP A 131 4.24 3.40 8.72
C TRP A 131 5.32 3.21 7.66
N GLN A 132 6.18 4.19 7.46
CA GLN A 132 7.25 4.19 6.45
C GLN A 132 6.71 3.93 5.02
N VAL A 133 5.48 4.38 4.75
CA VAL A 133 4.87 4.30 3.43
C VAL A 133 5.32 5.50 2.60
N ASN A 134 6.16 5.25 1.60
CA ASN A 134 6.79 6.28 0.77
C ASN A 134 6.19 6.41 -0.62
N VAL A 135 5.34 5.46 -1.03
CA VAL A 135 4.74 5.41 -2.36
C VAL A 135 3.25 5.08 -2.27
N THR A 136 2.48 5.49 -3.28
CA THR A 136 1.09 5.10 -3.46
C THR A 136 0.88 4.58 -4.90
N PRO A 137 0.05 3.57 -5.10
CA PRO A 137 -0.66 2.81 -4.08
C PRO A 137 0.25 1.91 -3.24
N THR A 138 -0.03 1.76 -1.95
CA THR A 138 0.56 0.72 -1.09
C THR A 138 -0.57 -0.05 -0.43
N ILE A 139 -0.50 -1.38 -0.47
CA ILE A 139 -1.48 -2.28 0.13
C ILE A 139 -0.77 -3.11 1.17
N ILE A 140 -1.31 -3.13 2.39
CA ILE A 140 -0.81 -3.94 3.49
C ILE A 140 -1.93 -4.87 3.93
N ILE A 141 -1.63 -6.16 4.04
CA ILE A 141 -2.58 -7.16 4.54
C ILE A 141 -2.17 -7.52 5.97
N LEU A 142 -3.09 -7.29 6.89
CA LEU A 142 -2.95 -7.68 8.29
C LEU A 142 -3.76 -8.95 8.54
N ASN A 143 -3.13 -9.91 9.18
CA ASN A 143 -3.76 -11.15 9.61
C ASN A 143 -3.43 -11.37 11.09
N LYS A 144 -4.45 -11.31 11.95
CA LYS A 144 -4.31 -11.40 13.41
C LYS A 144 -3.27 -10.42 13.98
N GLY A 145 -3.33 -9.18 13.50
CA GLY A 145 -2.44 -8.10 13.91
C GLY A 145 -1.00 -8.21 13.41
N LYS A 146 -0.72 -9.15 12.49
CA LYS A 146 0.60 -9.31 11.85
C LYS A 146 0.51 -8.95 10.38
N MET A 147 1.55 -8.33 9.86
CA MET A 147 1.67 -8.05 8.43
C MET A 147 2.04 -9.35 7.69
N ASP A 148 1.13 -9.82 6.82
CA ASP A 148 1.39 -10.97 5.95
C ASP A 148 1.98 -10.53 4.61
N LEU A 149 1.52 -9.40 4.06
CA LEU A 149 1.96 -8.88 2.77
C LEU A 149 1.96 -7.36 2.77
N ALA A 150 2.93 -6.77 2.07
CA ALA A 150 2.92 -5.36 1.70
C ALA A 150 3.46 -5.21 0.27
N THR A 151 2.78 -4.44 -0.57
CA THR A 151 3.17 -4.16 -1.96
C THR A 151 3.03 -2.68 -2.27
#